data_d92256062e25c0e3bff1bc0f12c5bd7e
#
_entry.id   d92256062e25c0e3bff1bc0f12c5bd7e
#
_cell.length_a   1.000
_cell.length_b   1.000
_cell.length_c   1.000
_cell.angle_alpha   90.00
_cell.angle_beta   90.00
_cell.angle_gamma   90.00
#
_symmetry.space_group_name_H-M   'P 1'
#
loop_
_entity.id
_entity.type
_entity.pdbx_description
1 polymer ?
#
loop_
_entity_poly.entity_id
_entity_poly.type
_entity_poly.pdbx_seq_one_letter_code
_entity_poly.pdbx_strand_id
1 'polypeptide(L)'
;MVNTLLQSRSGLQLHLLTPASAQEQSELLRRDAVDLIYANPFDAAHLIRDLGFRAFARPMGKPDEMVIATAAASPLKRLEDLRPGSRIAVTDNRDVKLIGLRLLEAADLTDKDLQWVLVETFQAGARLAIKGEVDAAFFLAEIYHTLSRITRSQLKILIESAIFDITHVLLAHQRVLSEVPAIMAALAGIGQQAADHEVLDALGIPKGFAVMQEEEAEFMVDLMDTLLD
;
A
#
# COMPACT_ATOMS: atom_id res chain seq x y z
N MET A 1 4.75 11.87 -16.57
CA MET A 1 5.79 12.74 -15.99
C MET A 1 6.98 11.93 -15.45
N VAL A 2 6.82 11.01 -14.49
CA VAL A 2 7.93 10.19 -13.93
C VAL A 2 8.66 9.40 -15.01
N ASN A 3 7.94 8.70 -15.88
CA ASN A 3 8.53 7.94 -16.98
C ASN A 3 9.45 8.79 -17.85
N THR A 4 9.03 10.02 -18.20
CA THR A 4 9.83 10.95 -19.01
C THR A 4 11.10 11.39 -18.27
N LEU A 5 11.02 11.64 -16.95
CA LEU A 5 12.19 11.97 -16.14
C LEU A 5 13.15 10.80 -16.04
N LEU A 6 12.65 9.61 -15.81
CA LEU A 6 13.48 8.40 -15.76
C LEU A 6 14.18 8.15 -17.09
N GLN A 7 13.46 8.24 -18.22
CA GLN A 7 14.06 8.10 -19.55
C GLN A 7 15.16 9.13 -19.80
N SER A 8 14.88 10.42 -19.54
CA SER A 8 15.83 11.49 -19.81
C SER A 8 17.10 11.41 -18.96
N ARG A 9 17.02 10.85 -17.77
CA ARG A 9 18.14 10.76 -16.82
C ARG A 9 18.89 9.45 -16.87
N SER A 10 18.20 8.35 -17.14
CA SER A 10 18.84 7.04 -17.28
C SER A 10 19.38 6.78 -18.68
N GLY A 11 18.87 7.48 -19.70
CA GLY A 11 19.16 7.19 -21.11
C GLY A 11 18.47 5.93 -21.64
N LEU A 12 17.67 5.25 -20.81
CA LEU A 12 16.95 4.04 -21.16
C LEU A 12 15.62 4.38 -21.86
N GLN A 13 15.22 3.55 -22.80
CA GLN A 13 13.88 3.64 -23.38
C GLN A 13 12.89 2.89 -22.48
N LEU A 14 11.99 3.63 -21.84
CA LEU A 14 10.98 3.09 -20.91
C LEU A 14 9.58 3.27 -21.51
N HIS A 15 8.82 2.20 -21.62
CA HIS A 15 7.43 2.23 -22.02
C HIS A 15 6.53 2.02 -20.81
N LEU A 16 5.71 3.03 -20.49
CA LEU A 16 4.77 2.93 -19.37
C LEU A 16 3.57 2.06 -19.77
N LEU A 17 3.32 1.02 -18.98
CA LEU A 17 2.11 0.21 -19.04
C LEU A 17 1.21 0.60 -17.88
N THR A 18 -0.06 0.84 -18.17
CA THR A 18 -1.10 1.15 -17.19
C THR A 18 -2.25 0.18 -17.35
N PRO A 19 -2.16 -1.02 -16.78
CA PRO A 19 -3.23 -2.01 -16.89
C PRO A 19 -4.53 -1.47 -16.29
N ALA A 20 -5.66 -1.71 -16.95
CA ALA A 20 -6.97 -1.25 -16.50
C ALA A 20 -7.54 -2.11 -15.37
N SER A 21 -6.95 -3.28 -15.11
CA SER A 21 -7.39 -4.21 -14.05
C SER A 21 -6.24 -5.09 -13.56
N ALA A 22 -6.42 -5.68 -12.38
CA ALA A 22 -5.52 -6.70 -11.84
C ALA A 22 -5.40 -7.93 -12.77
N GLN A 23 -6.46 -8.28 -13.48
CA GLN A 23 -6.42 -9.36 -14.47
C GLN A 23 -5.50 -9.04 -15.64
N GLU A 24 -5.58 -7.82 -16.20
CA GLU A 24 -4.71 -7.37 -17.28
C GLU A 24 -3.25 -7.30 -16.81
N GLN A 25 -3.00 -6.79 -15.59
CA GLN A 25 -1.66 -6.82 -15.00
C GLN A 25 -1.12 -8.25 -14.91
N SER A 26 -1.91 -9.20 -14.43
CA SER A 26 -1.52 -10.60 -14.33
C SER A 26 -1.25 -11.23 -15.71
N GLU A 27 -1.98 -10.82 -16.74
CA GLU A 27 -1.74 -11.28 -18.12
C GLU A 27 -0.42 -10.74 -18.69
N LEU A 28 -0.10 -9.46 -18.43
CA LEU A 28 1.17 -8.86 -18.84
C LEU A 28 2.35 -9.55 -18.17
N LEU A 29 2.24 -9.84 -16.88
CA LEU A 29 3.27 -10.58 -16.13
C LEU A 29 3.45 -12.00 -16.65
N ARG A 30 2.36 -12.74 -16.90
CA ARG A 30 2.43 -14.09 -17.47
C ARG A 30 3.02 -14.17 -18.88
N ARG A 31 2.90 -13.08 -19.64
CA ARG A 31 3.51 -12.95 -20.98
C ARG A 31 4.94 -12.48 -20.95
N ASP A 32 5.50 -12.30 -19.75
CA ASP A 32 6.86 -11.81 -19.57
C ASP A 32 7.09 -10.41 -20.20
N ALA A 33 6.04 -9.58 -20.20
CA ALA A 33 6.00 -8.29 -20.88
C ALA A 33 6.37 -7.12 -19.96
N VAL A 34 6.74 -7.38 -18.69
CA VAL A 34 7.04 -6.36 -17.69
C VAL A 34 8.49 -6.51 -17.21
N ASP A 35 9.26 -5.45 -17.33
CA ASP A 35 10.65 -5.40 -16.87
C ASP A 35 10.79 -4.73 -15.50
N LEU A 36 9.98 -3.69 -15.27
CA LEU A 36 9.97 -2.90 -14.03
C LEU A 36 8.54 -2.77 -13.55
N ILE A 37 8.34 -2.86 -12.24
CA ILE A 37 7.02 -2.68 -11.63
C ILE A 37 7.13 -1.94 -10.29
N TYR A 38 6.22 -1.02 -10.04
CA TYR A 38 5.97 -0.44 -8.74
C TYR A 38 4.77 -1.16 -8.13
N ALA A 39 5.02 -1.99 -7.16
CA ALA A 39 4.03 -2.91 -6.60
C ALA A 39 3.78 -2.66 -5.12
N ASN A 40 2.55 -2.98 -4.70
CA ASN A 40 2.21 -3.10 -3.29
C ASN A 40 2.97 -4.30 -2.66
N PRO A 41 3.05 -4.38 -1.32
CA PRO A 41 3.84 -5.40 -0.62
C PRO A 41 3.44 -6.84 -0.97
N PHE A 42 2.15 -7.13 -1.12
CA PHE A 42 1.67 -8.49 -1.42
C PHE A 42 2.03 -8.93 -2.84
N ASP A 43 1.77 -8.07 -3.81
CA ASP A 43 2.17 -8.34 -5.19
C ASP A 43 3.70 -8.45 -5.28
N ALA A 44 4.43 -7.61 -4.53
CA ALA A 44 5.88 -7.66 -4.47
C ALA A 44 6.40 -9.00 -3.94
N ALA A 45 5.81 -9.53 -2.86
CA ALA A 45 6.18 -10.84 -2.32
C ALA A 45 6.01 -11.96 -3.36
N HIS A 46 4.88 -11.98 -4.08
CA HIS A 46 4.63 -12.93 -5.16
C HIS A 46 5.62 -12.75 -6.33
N LEU A 47 5.87 -11.50 -6.75
CA LEU A 47 6.80 -11.20 -7.84
C LEU A 47 8.23 -11.66 -7.52
N ILE A 48 8.66 -11.48 -6.28
CA ILE A 48 10.01 -11.88 -5.82
C ILE A 48 10.12 -13.40 -5.77
N ARG A 49 9.15 -14.09 -5.18
CA ARG A 49 9.22 -15.54 -5.00
C ARG A 49 9.05 -16.32 -6.28
N ASP A 50 8.08 -15.93 -7.11
CA ASP A 50 7.56 -16.80 -8.14
C ASP A 50 7.89 -16.32 -9.57
N LEU A 51 8.17 -15.03 -9.75
CA LEU A 51 8.30 -14.42 -11.08
C LEU A 51 9.67 -13.81 -11.38
N GLY A 52 10.68 -14.06 -10.53
CA GLY A 52 12.07 -13.67 -10.80
C GLY A 52 12.33 -12.17 -10.75
N PHE A 53 11.52 -11.41 -10.01
CA PHE A 53 11.77 -10.00 -9.75
C PHE A 53 12.64 -9.80 -8.50
N ARG A 54 13.35 -8.68 -8.47
CA ARG A 54 14.09 -8.22 -7.29
C ARG A 54 13.70 -6.80 -6.96
N ALA A 55 13.39 -6.54 -5.69
CA ALA A 55 13.17 -5.19 -5.19
C ALA A 55 14.51 -4.45 -5.13
N PHE A 56 14.52 -3.18 -5.51
CA PHE A 56 15.74 -2.38 -5.53
C PHE A 56 15.55 -0.96 -4.98
N ALA A 57 14.30 -0.47 -4.90
CA ALA A 57 14.00 0.84 -4.34
C ALA A 57 12.64 0.87 -3.66
N ARG A 58 12.51 1.77 -2.69
CA ARG A 58 11.26 2.05 -1.98
C ARG A 58 11.07 3.55 -1.77
N PRO A 59 9.85 4.04 -1.63
CA PRO A 59 9.60 5.43 -1.28
C PRO A 59 10.09 5.73 0.15
N MET A 60 10.68 6.89 0.34
CA MET A 60 11.14 7.32 1.66
C MET A 60 9.99 7.89 2.50
N GLY A 61 9.83 7.34 3.71
CA GLY A 61 8.87 7.84 4.70
C GLY A 61 7.40 7.67 4.29
N LYS A 62 7.11 6.64 3.51
CA LYS A 62 5.76 6.26 3.09
C LYS A 62 5.53 4.77 3.34
N PRO A 63 5.41 4.34 4.61
CA PRO A 63 4.98 2.97 4.90
C PRO A 63 3.50 2.79 4.55
N ASP A 64 3.13 1.57 4.19
CA ASP A 64 1.74 1.19 3.93
C ASP A 64 1.05 0.81 5.24
N GLU A 65 0.73 1.83 6.04
CA GLU A 65 0.03 1.66 7.31
C GLU A 65 -1.49 1.70 7.12
N MET A 66 -2.21 1.12 8.08
CA MET A 66 -3.66 1.13 8.08
C MET A 66 -4.25 1.68 9.38
N VAL A 67 -5.50 2.13 9.30
CA VAL A 67 -6.30 2.61 10.43
C VAL A 67 -7.59 1.82 10.51
N ILE A 68 -7.94 1.36 11.71
CA ILE A 68 -9.29 0.93 12.05
C ILE A 68 -9.95 2.05 12.84
N ALA A 69 -11.04 2.59 12.30
CA ALA A 69 -11.76 3.69 12.91
C ALA A 69 -13.27 3.39 13.04
N THR A 70 -13.89 3.99 14.04
CA THR A 70 -15.32 3.94 14.30
C THR A 70 -15.92 5.34 14.38
N ALA A 71 -17.26 5.47 14.49
CA ALA A 71 -17.90 6.76 14.73
C ALA A 71 -17.39 7.39 16.03
N ALA A 72 -17.22 8.70 16.07
CA ALA A 72 -16.84 9.42 17.28
C ALA A 72 -17.85 9.17 18.44
N ALA A 73 -19.15 9.05 18.10
CA ALA A 73 -20.23 8.78 19.06
C ALA A 73 -20.35 7.30 19.43
N SER A 74 -19.61 6.38 18.78
CA SER A 74 -19.66 4.94 19.09
C SER A 74 -19.25 4.66 20.55
N PRO A 75 -19.81 3.66 21.21
CA PRO A 75 -19.36 3.23 22.53
C PRO A 75 -18.00 2.54 22.50
N LEU A 76 -17.54 2.03 21.34
CA LEU A 76 -16.25 1.38 21.17
C LEU A 76 -15.12 2.39 21.45
N LYS A 77 -14.15 2.04 22.28
CA LYS A 77 -13.04 2.92 22.68
C LYS A 77 -11.69 2.38 22.22
N ARG A 78 -11.59 1.09 22.01
CA ARG A 78 -10.38 0.35 21.64
C ARG A 78 -10.76 -0.84 20.78
N LEU A 79 -9.76 -1.47 20.18
CA LEU A 79 -9.94 -2.57 19.25
C LEU A 79 -10.65 -3.76 19.90
N GLU A 80 -10.30 -4.06 21.16
CA GLU A 80 -10.82 -5.18 21.93
C GLU A 80 -12.30 -4.99 22.35
N ASP A 81 -12.90 -3.86 22.03
CA ASP A 81 -14.35 -3.66 22.20
C ASP A 81 -15.17 -4.24 21.05
N LEU A 82 -14.54 -4.55 19.90
CA LEU A 82 -15.16 -5.30 18.82
C LEU A 82 -15.52 -6.73 19.29
N ARG A 83 -16.53 -7.32 18.70
CA ARG A 83 -17.05 -8.64 19.07
C ARG A 83 -17.30 -9.50 17.83
N PRO A 84 -17.36 -10.82 17.96
CA PRO A 84 -17.90 -11.67 16.91
C PRO A 84 -19.25 -11.14 16.40
N GLY A 85 -19.39 -11.05 15.08
CA GLY A 85 -20.55 -10.45 14.42
C GLY A 85 -20.44 -8.94 14.17
N SER A 86 -19.36 -8.26 14.59
CA SER A 86 -19.13 -6.86 14.27
C SER A 86 -19.08 -6.65 12.76
N ARG A 87 -19.73 -5.57 12.29
CA ARG A 87 -19.77 -5.19 10.87
C ARG A 87 -18.62 -4.25 10.56
N ILE A 88 -17.79 -4.63 9.59
CA ILE A 88 -16.60 -3.88 9.22
C ILE A 88 -16.71 -3.46 7.75
N ALA A 89 -16.66 -2.15 7.49
CA ALA A 89 -16.56 -1.65 6.13
C ALA A 89 -15.11 -1.79 5.63
N VAL A 90 -14.94 -2.34 4.44
CA VAL A 90 -13.65 -2.57 3.80
C VAL A 90 -13.75 -2.29 2.30
N THR A 91 -12.70 -1.75 1.71
CA THR A 91 -12.54 -1.66 0.25
C THR A 91 -11.92 -2.95 -0.29
N ASP A 92 -11.89 -3.10 -1.60
CA ASP A 92 -11.14 -4.17 -2.29
C ASP A 92 -9.62 -3.89 -2.27
N ASN A 93 -9.10 -3.49 -1.12
CA ASN A 93 -7.67 -3.31 -0.89
C ASN A 93 -7.19 -4.45 0.00
N ARG A 94 -6.45 -5.37 -0.61
CA ARG A 94 -5.98 -6.59 0.05
C ARG A 94 -5.03 -6.29 1.20
N ASP A 95 -4.09 -5.36 1.01
CA ASP A 95 -3.09 -5.00 2.01
C ASP A 95 -3.76 -4.49 3.29
N VAL A 96 -4.69 -3.54 3.14
CA VAL A 96 -5.45 -2.97 4.26
C VAL A 96 -6.25 -4.05 5.00
N LYS A 97 -6.88 -4.97 4.27
CA LYS A 97 -7.65 -6.06 4.90
C LYS A 97 -6.74 -6.98 5.70
N LEU A 98 -5.60 -7.39 5.14
CA LEU A 98 -4.70 -8.35 5.77
C LEU A 98 -3.99 -7.77 7.00
N ILE A 99 -3.45 -6.55 6.89
CA ILE A 99 -2.88 -5.85 8.06
C ILE A 99 -3.95 -5.67 9.15
N GLY A 100 -5.19 -5.30 8.74
CA GLY A 100 -6.30 -5.15 9.66
C GLY A 100 -6.66 -6.44 10.39
N LEU A 101 -6.65 -7.58 9.70
CA LEU A 101 -6.87 -8.90 10.32
C LEU A 101 -5.78 -9.21 11.35
N ARG A 102 -4.52 -8.91 11.04
CA ARG A 102 -3.42 -9.09 12.00
C ARG A 102 -3.59 -8.23 13.25
N LEU A 103 -4.03 -6.98 13.09
CA LEU A 103 -4.33 -6.12 14.24
C LEU A 103 -5.48 -6.68 15.10
N LEU A 104 -6.49 -7.30 14.46
CA LEU A 104 -7.66 -7.88 15.15
C LEU A 104 -7.34 -9.11 15.98
N GLU A 105 -6.19 -9.75 15.78
CA GLU A 105 -5.72 -10.85 16.66
C GLU A 105 -5.58 -10.40 18.11
N ALA A 106 -5.25 -9.12 18.36
CA ALA A 106 -5.20 -8.56 19.71
C ALA A 106 -6.59 -8.55 20.40
N ALA A 107 -7.66 -8.66 19.62
CA ALA A 107 -9.05 -8.78 20.11
C ALA A 107 -9.59 -10.22 20.01
N ASP A 108 -8.73 -11.21 19.72
CA ASP A 108 -9.11 -12.61 19.48
C ASP A 108 -10.16 -12.77 18.35
N LEU A 109 -10.10 -11.92 17.32
CA LEU A 109 -11.01 -11.92 16.17
C LEU A 109 -10.32 -12.36 14.90
N THR A 110 -10.98 -13.21 14.13
CA THR A 110 -10.56 -13.72 12.83
C THR A 110 -11.47 -13.22 11.71
N ASP A 111 -11.09 -13.46 10.45
CA ASP A 111 -11.91 -13.14 9.27
C ASP A 111 -13.34 -13.71 9.36
N LYS A 112 -13.50 -14.89 9.96
CA LYS A 112 -14.79 -15.60 10.09
C LYS A 112 -15.70 -15.04 11.18
N ASP A 113 -15.14 -14.30 12.12
CA ASP A 113 -15.88 -13.71 13.23
C ASP A 113 -16.58 -12.41 12.83
N LEU A 114 -16.28 -11.86 11.67
CA LEU A 114 -16.71 -10.54 11.24
C LEU A 114 -17.70 -10.58 10.09
N GLN A 115 -18.54 -9.54 10.03
CA GLN A 115 -19.42 -9.28 8.89
C GLN A 115 -18.82 -8.19 8.01
N TRP A 116 -18.31 -8.58 6.86
CA TRP A 116 -17.67 -7.66 5.93
C TRP A 116 -18.69 -6.92 5.09
N VAL A 117 -18.56 -5.60 5.04
CA VAL A 117 -19.34 -4.70 4.18
C VAL A 117 -18.40 -4.11 3.17
N LEU A 118 -18.40 -4.68 1.95
CA LEU A 118 -17.57 -4.18 0.86
C LEU A 118 -18.08 -2.82 0.37
N VAL A 119 -17.18 -1.87 0.25
CA VAL A 119 -17.44 -0.51 -0.23
C VAL A 119 -16.46 -0.16 -1.35
N GLU A 120 -16.90 0.69 -2.28
CA GLU A 120 -16.07 1.09 -3.42
C GLU A 120 -14.94 2.07 -3.05
N THR A 121 -15.12 2.86 -1.97
CA THR A 121 -14.15 3.88 -1.56
C THR A 121 -14.04 3.98 -0.04
N PHE A 122 -12.89 4.40 0.44
CA PHE A 122 -12.68 4.68 1.87
C PHE A 122 -13.64 5.77 2.40
N GLN A 123 -14.02 6.74 1.57
CA GLN A 123 -15.01 7.75 1.93
C GLN A 123 -16.40 7.14 2.14
N ALA A 124 -16.78 6.11 1.36
CA ALA A 124 -18.02 5.38 1.58
C ALA A 124 -17.97 4.62 2.92
N GLY A 125 -16.85 3.95 3.22
CA GLY A 125 -16.63 3.28 4.51
C GLY A 125 -16.75 4.26 5.69
N ALA A 126 -16.12 5.44 5.57
CA ALA A 126 -16.24 6.50 6.58
C ALA A 126 -17.70 6.91 6.83
N ARG A 127 -18.50 7.09 5.77
CA ARG A 127 -19.92 7.45 5.88
C ARG A 127 -20.73 6.36 6.58
N LEU A 128 -20.51 5.09 6.26
CA LEU A 128 -21.20 3.98 6.93
C LEU A 128 -20.86 3.94 8.42
N ALA A 129 -19.59 4.10 8.78
CA ALA A 129 -19.17 4.16 10.18
C ALA A 129 -19.82 5.33 10.92
N ILE A 130 -19.77 6.55 10.35
CA ILE A 130 -20.37 7.76 10.95
C ILE A 130 -21.89 7.60 11.20
N LYS A 131 -22.59 6.95 10.28
CA LYS A 131 -24.03 6.68 10.40
C LYS A 131 -24.36 5.52 11.35
N GLY A 132 -23.37 4.76 11.84
CA GLY A 132 -23.58 3.56 12.64
C GLY A 132 -24.13 2.38 11.84
N GLU A 133 -24.01 2.41 10.52
CA GLU A 133 -24.40 1.30 9.64
C GLU A 133 -23.36 0.16 9.67
N VAL A 134 -22.13 0.45 10.12
CA VAL A 134 -21.09 -0.51 10.47
C VAL A 134 -20.46 -0.13 11.82
N ASP A 135 -19.85 -1.09 12.48
CA ASP A 135 -19.24 -0.89 13.80
C ASP A 135 -17.87 -0.23 13.69
N ALA A 136 -17.11 -0.57 12.63
CA ALA A 136 -15.86 0.08 12.30
C ALA A 136 -15.62 0.05 10.77
N ALA A 137 -14.61 0.80 10.33
CA ALA A 137 -14.16 0.79 8.94
C ALA A 137 -12.64 0.74 8.88
N PHE A 138 -12.12 0.03 7.88
CA PHE A 138 -10.70 -0.08 7.57
C PHE A 138 -10.29 0.98 6.56
N PHE A 139 -9.13 1.57 6.78
CA PHE A 139 -8.58 2.63 5.94
C PHE A 139 -7.09 2.39 5.70
N LEU A 140 -6.62 2.73 4.51
CA LEU A 140 -5.21 3.07 4.35
C LEU A 140 -4.94 4.34 5.18
N ALA A 141 -3.90 4.35 6.01
CA ALA A 141 -3.63 5.46 6.94
C ALA A 141 -3.47 6.80 6.22
N GLU A 142 -2.75 6.83 5.10
CA GLU A 142 -2.61 8.02 4.27
C GLU A 142 -3.98 8.60 3.86
N ILE A 143 -4.90 7.74 3.42
CA ILE A 143 -6.24 8.17 3.01
C ILE A 143 -7.05 8.67 4.20
N TYR A 144 -6.99 7.98 5.35
CA TYR A 144 -7.67 8.42 6.57
C TYR A 144 -7.21 9.82 6.97
N HIS A 145 -5.91 10.08 6.96
CA HIS A 145 -5.34 11.38 7.36
C HIS A 145 -5.65 12.50 6.35
N THR A 146 -5.94 12.17 5.09
CA THR A 146 -6.37 13.13 4.04
C THR A 146 -7.88 13.37 4.00
N LEU A 147 -8.69 12.62 4.75
CA LEU A 147 -10.13 12.89 4.88
C LEU A 147 -10.36 14.33 5.37
N SER A 148 -11.48 14.93 4.97
CA SER A 148 -11.81 16.30 5.39
C SER A 148 -11.83 16.39 6.92
N ARG A 149 -11.49 17.58 7.46
CA ARG A 149 -11.55 17.83 8.90
C ARG A 149 -12.93 17.50 9.50
N ILE A 150 -14.00 17.78 8.77
CA ILE A 150 -15.38 17.49 9.19
C ILE A 150 -15.58 15.99 9.29
N THR A 151 -15.16 15.20 8.30
CA THR A 151 -15.27 13.74 8.32
C THR A 151 -14.46 13.14 9.46
N ARG A 152 -13.19 13.55 9.60
CA ARG A 152 -12.31 13.05 10.67
C ARG A 152 -12.82 13.36 12.07
N SER A 153 -13.45 14.53 12.29
CA SER A 153 -14.02 14.88 13.60
C SER A 153 -15.23 14.03 14.01
N GLN A 154 -15.84 13.33 13.06
CA GLN A 154 -16.95 12.39 13.30
C GLN A 154 -16.48 10.94 13.43
N LEU A 155 -15.18 10.70 13.30
CA LEU A 155 -14.55 9.39 13.47
C LEU A 155 -13.58 9.44 14.67
N LYS A 156 -13.29 8.29 15.22
CA LYS A 156 -12.19 8.08 16.16
C LYS A 156 -11.44 6.81 15.79
N ILE A 157 -10.13 6.86 15.90
CA ILE A 157 -9.23 5.74 15.67
C ILE A 157 -9.35 4.77 16.84
N LEU A 158 -9.57 3.49 16.55
CA LEU A 158 -9.42 2.39 17.51
C LEU A 158 -7.98 1.93 17.57
N ILE A 159 -7.34 1.81 16.40
CA ILE A 159 -5.93 1.49 16.26
C ILE A 159 -5.40 2.02 14.91
N GLU A 160 -4.15 2.39 14.89
CA GLU A 160 -3.34 2.64 13.70
C GLU A 160 -2.12 1.75 13.74
N SER A 161 -1.80 1.07 12.62
CA SER A 161 -0.61 0.23 12.55
C SER A 161 0.66 1.08 12.57
N ALA A 162 1.75 0.50 13.01
CA ALA A 162 3.07 1.12 13.04
C ALA A 162 4.13 0.06 12.71
N ILE A 163 3.97 -0.58 11.55
CA ILE A 163 4.82 -1.70 11.12
C ILE A 163 6.11 -1.17 10.49
N PHE A 164 6.04 -0.03 9.78
CA PHE A 164 7.14 0.70 9.11
C PHE A 164 7.89 -0.07 8.01
N ASP A 165 7.88 -1.39 8.04
CA ASP A 165 8.62 -2.27 7.12
C ASP A 165 7.78 -2.73 5.93
N ILE A 166 6.48 -2.41 5.90
CA ILE A 166 5.58 -2.68 4.80
C ILE A 166 5.46 -1.42 3.94
N THR A 167 5.87 -1.51 2.69
CA THR A 167 5.84 -0.38 1.75
C THR A 167 5.72 -0.87 0.32
N HIS A 168 5.17 -0.05 -0.56
CA HIS A 168 5.33 -0.24 -1.99
C HIS A 168 6.80 -0.24 -2.37
N VAL A 169 7.15 -1.04 -3.37
CA VAL A 169 8.53 -1.18 -3.83
C VAL A 169 8.64 -1.14 -5.35
N LEU A 170 9.76 -0.67 -5.83
CA LEU A 170 10.16 -0.81 -7.23
C LEU A 170 10.94 -2.11 -7.39
N LEU A 171 10.48 -2.94 -8.31
CA LEU A 171 11.11 -4.21 -8.64
C LEU A 171 11.56 -4.21 -10.10
N ALA A 172 12.65 -4.92 -10.35
CA ALA A 172 13.18 -5.21 -11.68
C ALA A 172 13.20 -6.72 -11.91
N HIS A 173 12.75 -7.16 -13.09
CA HIS A 173 12.90 -8.54 -13.49
C HIS A 173 14.39 -8.86 -13.68
N GLN A 174 14.79 -10.10 -13.36
CA GLN A 174 16.21 -10.53 -13.39
C GLN A 174 16.91 -10.26 -14.71
N ARG A 175 16.18 -10.24 -15.84
CA ARG A 175 16.76 -9.97 -17.18
C ARG A 175 17.25 -8.53 -17.40
N VAL A 176 16.81 -7.58 -16.55
CA VAL A 176 17.18 -6.15 -16.65
C VAL A 176 17.91 -5.62 -15.42
N LEU A 177 18.43 -6.48 -14.56
CA LEU A 177 19.16 -6.06 -13.35
C LEU A 177 20.42 -5.24 -13.68
N SER A 178 21.02 -5.42 -14.83
CA SER A 178 22.14 -4.60 -15.31
C SER A 178 21.80 -3.11 -15.45
N GLU A 179 20.52 -2.79 -15.67
CA GLU A 179 20.03 -1.43 -15.86
C GLU A 179 19.64 -0.74 -14.53
N VAL A 180 19.49 -1.52 -13.45
CA VAL A 180 19.08 -1.00 -12.14
C VAL A 180 19.99 0.13 -11.63
N PRO A 181 21.32 0.08 -11.75
CA PRO A 181 22.16 1.18 -11.31
C PRO A 181 21.85 2.51 -12.03
N ALA A 182 21.57 2.49 -13.35
CA ALA A 182 21.21 3.67 -14.10
C ALA A 182 19.82 4.21 -13.66
N ILE A 183 18.87 3.32 -13.40
CA ILE A 183 17.54 3.67 -12.90
C ILE A 183 17.65 4.28 -11.51
N MET A 184 18.44 3.70 -10.62
CA MET A 184 18.67 4.22 -9.27
C MET A 184 19.30 5.60 -9.27
N ALA A 185 20.31 5.81 -10.14
CA ALA A 185 20.93 7.12 -10.30
C ALA A 185 19.90 8.17 -10.80
N ALA A 186 19.02 7.77 -11.73
CA ALA A 186 17.94 8.61 -12.22
C ALA A 186 16.93 8.95 -11.12
N LEU A 187 16.50 7.96 -10.31
CA LEU A 187 15.59 8.14 -9.17
C LEU A 187 16.19 9.05 -8.10
N ALA A 188 17.46 8.86 -7.73
CA ALA A 188 18.15 9.70 -6.76
C ALA A 188 18.32 11.15 -7.25
N GLY A 189 18.36 11.34 -8.57
CA GLY A 189 18.38 12.66 -9.21
C GLY A 189 17.03 13.39 -9.15
N ILE A 190 15.90 12.67 -9.00
CA ILE A 190 14.59 13.29 -8.88
C ILE A 190 14.48 13.98 -7.51
N GLY A 191 14.12 15.26 -7.53
CA GLY A 191 14.08 16.10 -6.32
C GLY A 191 15.28 17.01 -6.14
N GLN A 192 16.32 16.90 -6.97
CA GLN A 192 17.45 17.84 -6.96
C GLN A 192 17.12 19.18 -7.64
N GLN A 193 16.11 19.22 -8.48
CA GLN A 193 15.64 20.41 -9.16
C GLN A 193 14.25 20.81 -8.64
N ALA A 194 13.96 22.10 -8.55
CA ALA A 194 12.67 22.59 -8.05
C ALA A 194 11.47 22.03 -8.85
N ALA A 195 11.61 21.87 -10.16
CA ALA A 195 10.54 21.29 -11.02
C ALA A 195 10.24 19.81 -10.70
N ASP A 196 11.16 19.10 -10.07
CA ASP A 196 10.97 17.69 -9.73
C ASP A 196 10.12 17.51 -8.48
N HIS A 197 10.09 18.50 -7.58
CA HIS A 197 9.29 18.43 -6.37
C HIS A 197 7.81 18.30 -6.67
N GLU A 198 7.30 18.99 -7.69
CA GLU A 198 5.90 18.83 -8.12
C GLU A 198 5.58 17.40 -8.56
N VAL A 199 6.55 16.71 -9.16
CA VAL A 199 6.38 15.31 -9.60
C VAL A 199 6.36 14.37 -8.40
N LEU A 200 7.27 14.56 -7.44
CA LEU A 200 7.32 13.77 -6.21
C LEU A 200 6.08 13.99 -5.34
N ASP A 201 5.63 15.24 -5.23
CA ASP A 201 4.40 15.60 -4.50
C ASP A 201 3.16 14.97 -5.17
N ALA A 202 3.08 15.02 -6.50
CA ALA A 202 1.98 14.40 -7.25
C ALA A 202 1.94 12.88 -7.10
N LEU A 203 3.09 12.23 -6.81
CA LEU A 203 3.19 10.81 -6.51
C LEU A 203 2.93 10.51 -5.02
N GLY A 204 2.79 11.52 -4.17
CA GLY A 204 2.74 11.35 -2.72
C GLY A 204 4.05 10.83 -2.12
N ILE A 205 5.20 11.09 -2.78
CA ILE A 205 6.54 10.64 -2.36
C ILE A 205 7.49 11.87 -2.28
N PRO A 206 7.18 12.87 -1.44
CA PRO A 206 7.92 14.13 -1.41
C PRO A 206 9.41 13.97 -1.05
N LYS A 207 9.76 12.87 -0.38
CA LYS A 207 11.14 12.57 0.01
C LYS A 207 11.91 11.77 -1.05
N GLY A 208 11.24 11.37 -2.15
CA GLY A 208 11.84 10.53 -3.19
C GLY A 208 12.00 9.06 -2.80
N PHE A 209 12.98 8.40 -3.39
CA PHE A 209 13.22 6.97 -3.23
C PHE A 209 14.55 6.71 -2.50
N ALA A 210 14.57 5.63 -1.71
CA ALA A 210 15.77 5.05 -1.13
C ALA A 210 16.08 3.72 -1.82
N VAL A 211 17.35 3.32 -1.79
CA VAL A 211 17.74 1.94 -2.13
C VAL A 211 17.05 0.98 -1.16
N MET A 212 16.57 -0.14 -1.65
CA MET A 212 16.11 -1.26 -0.85
C MET A 212 17.15 -2.37 -0.93
N GLN A 213 17.64 -2.79 0.23
CA GLN A 213 18.60 -3.89 0.31
C GLN A 213 17.88 -5.24 0.20
N GLU A 214 18.60 -6.29 -0.18
CA GLU A 214 18.03 -7.63 -0.36
C GLU A 214 17.43 -8.15 0.96
N GLU A 215 18.10 -7.93 2.09
CA GLU A 215 17.64 -8.33 3.42
C GLU A 215 16.35 -7.61 3.83
N GLU A 216 16.18 -6.34 3.43
CA GLU A 216 14.93 -5.59 3.67
C GLU A 216 13.77 -6.17 2.86
N ALA A 217 14.04 -6.58 1.60
CA ALA A 217 13.06 -7.20 0.74
C ALA A 217 12.66 -8.60 1.23
N GLU A 218 13.62 -9.41 1.66
CA GLU A 218 13.37 -10.72 2.24
C GLU A 218 12.54 -10.61 3.52
N PHE A 219 12.90 -9.70 4.42
CA PHE A 219 12.13 -9.44 5.64
C PHE A 219 10.69 -9.04 5.35
N MET A 220 10.47 -8.16 4.35
CA MET A 220 9.12 -7.78 3.93
C MET A 220 8.34 -8.99 3.38
N VAL A 221 8.97 -9.85 2.59
CA VAL A 221 8.35 -11.08 2.06
C VAL A 221 7.94 -12.02 3.18
N ASP A 222 8.83 -12.27 4.14
CA ASP A 222 8.55 -13.13 5.30
C ASP A 222 7.42 -12.57 6.16
N LEU A 223 7.38 -11.24 6.32
CA LEU A 223 6.30 -10.58 7.04
C LEU A 223 4.95 -10.75 6.31
N MET A 224 4.94 -10.63 4.96
CA MET A 224 3.74 -10.87 4.17
C MET A 224 3.25 -12.31 4.29
N ASP A 225 4.13 -13.29 4.35
CA ASP A 225 3.77 -14.70 4.57
C ASP A 225 3.11 -14.90 5.93
N THR A 226 3.68 -14.30 6.98
CA THR A 226 3.08 -14.33 8.32
C THR A 226 1.68 -13.71 8.37
N LEU A 227 1.38 -12.75 7.49
CA LEU A 227 0.04 -12.14 7.39
C LEU A 227 -0.96 -13.01 6.60
N LEU A 228 -0.49 -14.00 5.84
CA LEU A 228 -1.32 -14.89 5.03
C LEU A 228 -1.66 -16.21 5.76
N ASP A 229 -0.88 -16.61 6.77
CA ASP A 229 -1.08 -17.79 7.61
C ASP A 229 -2.13 -17.51 8.73
#